data_be1d7fcc7bf49e65cedaa6f017c8c9aa
#
_entry.id   be1d7fcc7bf49e65cedaa6f017c8c9aa
#
_cell.length_a   1.000
_cell.length_b   1.000
_cell.length_c   1.000
_cell.angle_alpha   90.00
_cell.angle_beta   90.00
_cell.angle_gamma   90.00
#
_symmetry.space_group_name_H-M   'P 1'
#
loop_
_entity.id
_entity.type
_entity.pdbx_description
1 polymer ?
#
loop_
_entity_poly.entity_id
_entity_poly.type
_entity_poly.pdbx_seq_one_letter_code
_entity_poly.pdbx_strand_id
1 'polypeptide(L)'
;MNKRKYRLFIICCLVLDLLVMLISGYRYLDRKIPDEIQISRGKKTEDVTEVLSTPFVTFEEAVTVSQDGGYILPCKLLGYIPFKEIKVTPADDQEIYVSGSTIGIYMQTEGVLVIDTGEIQNRNGETEEPARNIIRQGDYIISFNGEKISTKRELIDDISELDGSEVTLGISRKGESIPVSVTPVKDKKGDYKLGIWVRDDTQGIGTLTYVDQNGNYGALGHGISDIDTAQLLNIRNGALYKARILAINKGSKGNPGELAGYICYDDRNILGTIEANSRNGIYGQFTGTADDAITLKKMPAAYKQEVKIGTATILCSTDGEVKEYGAEIRKIDLNHEDTNKSFVIKVTDKELLEATGGIVQGLSGSPVIQNGKIIGAVTHVFVQDASSGYGIFIENMLKNTERLF
;
A
#
# COMPACT_ATOMS: atom_id res chain seq x y z
N MET A 1 4.34 -50.90 -21.77
CA MET A 1 4.44 -50.61 -20.31
C MET A 1 3.80 -51.77 -19.55
N ASN A 2 4.49 -52.34 -18.56
CA ASN A 2 4.00 -53.53 -17.81
C ASN A 2 2.74 -53.09 -17.00
N LYS A 3 1.63 -53.87 -17.05
CA LYS A 3 0.34 -53.58 -16.39
C LYS A 3 0.50 -53.15 -14.91
N ARG A 4 1.52 -53.70 -14.24
CA ARG A 4 1.83 -53.36 -12.84
C ARG A 4 2.39 -51.93 -12.70
N LYS A 5 3.28 -51.51 -13.61
CA LYS A 5 3.82 -50.11 -13.64
C LYS A 5 2.75 -49.09 -14.00
N TYR A 6 1.82 -49.43 -14.90
CA TYR A 6 0.69 -48.58 -15.25
C TYR A 6 -0.28 -48.37 -14.10
N ARG A 7 -0.64 -49.43 -13.36
CA ARG A 7 -1.47 -49.33 -12.15
C ARG A 7 -0.81 -48.50 -11.07
N LEU A 8 0.49 -48.71 -10.83
CA LEU A 8 1.25 -47.91 -9.88
C LEU A 8 1.25 -46.41 -10.26
N PHE A 9 1.46 -46.11 -11.54
CA PHE A 9 1.40 -44.74 -12.06
C PHE A 9 0.03 -44.09 -11.82
N ILE A 10 -1.07 -44.80 -12.13
CA ILE A 10 -2.42 -44.27 -11.83
C ILE A 10 -2.64 -44.03 -10.35
N ILE A 11 -2.20 -44.93 -9.48
CA ILE A 11 -2.31 -44.77 -8.03
C ILE A 11 -1.52 -43.53 -7.59
N CYS A 12 -0.30 -43.32 -8.08
CA CYS A 12 0.49 -42.13 -7.80
C CYS A 12 -0.21 -40.85 -8.26
N CYS A 13 -0.81 -40.83 -9.45
CA CYS A 13 -1.58 -39.68 -9.94
C CYS A 13 -2.79 -39.40 -9.05
N LEU A 14 -3.58 -40.41 -8.67
CA LEU A 14 -4.73 -40.26 -7.79
C LEU A 14 -4.34 -39.74 -6.40
N VAL A 15 -3.22 -40.22 -5.84
CA VAL A 15 -2.69 -39.72 -4.56
C VAL A 15 -2.25 -38.27 -4.69
N LEU A 16 -1.59 -37.92 -5.80
CA LEU A 16 -1.18 -36.52 -6.06
C LEU A 16 -2.39 -35.60 -6.19
N ASP A 17 -3.42 -36.00 -6.96
CA ASP A 17 -4.65 -35.24 -7.12
C ASP A 17 -5.39 -35.03 -5.79
N LEU A 18 -5.45 -36.08 -4.95
CA LEU A 18 -6.02 -35.99 -3.61
C LEU A 18 -5.24 -35.01 -2.73
N LEU A 19 -3.92 -35.07 -2.79
CA LEU A 19 -3.04 -34.18 -2.03
C LEU A 19 -3.20 -32.71 -2.47
N VAL A 20 -3.28 -32.47 -3.77
CA VAL A 20 -3.57 -31.13 -4.33
C VAL A 20 -4.95 -30.65 -3.89
N MET A 21 -5.97 -31.51 -3.90
CA MET A 21 -7.32 -31.17 -3.43
C MET A 21 -7.32 -30.82 -1.93
N LEU A 22 -6.62 -31.59 -1.08
CA LEU A 22 -6.52 -31.32 0.36
C LEU A 22 -5.79 -30.00 0.64
N ILE A 23 -4.66 -29.75 -0.04
CA ILE A 23 -3.92 -28.49 0.11
C ILE A 23 -4.78 -27.29 -0.36
N SER A 24 -5.47 -27.44 -1.49
CA SER A 24 -6.34 -26.39 -2.02
C SER A 24 -7.52 -26.11 -1.09
N GLY A 25 -8.13 -27.17 -0.55
CA GLY A 25 -9.21 -27.06 0.44
C GLY A 25 -8.75 -26.40 1.74
N TYR A 26 -7.58 -26.81 2.25
CA TYR A 26 -6.97 -26.18 3.43
C TYR A 26 -6.73 -24.68 3.19
N ARG A 27 -6.07 -24.30 2.10
CA ARG A 27 -5.82 -22.90 1.75
C ARG A 27 -7.10 -22.08 1.56
N TYR A 28 -8.15 -22.69 1.02
CA TYR A 28 -9.46 -22.03 0.86
C TYR A 28 -10.07 -21.71 2.23
N LEU A 29 -10.06 -22.66 3.16
CA LEU A 29 -10.58 -22.46 4.52
C LEU A 29 -9.70 -21.49 5.32
N ASP A 30 -8.40 -21.59 5.21
CA ASP A 30 -7.44 -20.71 5.87
C ASP A 30 -7.65 -19.23 5.51
N ARG A 31 -7.97 -18.95 4.24
CA ARG A 31 -8.31 -17.58 3.78
C ARG A 31 -9.67 -17.08 4.27
N LYS A 32 -10.59 -17.99 4.59
CA LYS A 32 -11.93 -17.65 5.07
C LYS A 32 -12.01 -17.51 6.58
N ILE A 33 -11.20 -18.25 7.32
CA ILE A 33 -11.17 -18.24 8.76
C ILE A 33 -9.98 -17.41 9.22
N PRO A 34 -10.20 -16.18 9.73
CA PRO A 34 -9.12 -15.28 10.13
C PRO A 34 -8.40 -15.78 11.39
N ASP A 35 -7.12 -15.40 11.56
CA ASP A 35 -6.36 -15.67 12.77
C ASP A 35 -6.75 -14.74 13.91
N GLU A 36 -7.15 -13.51 13.58
CA GLU A 36 -7.58 -12.49 14.53
C GLU A 36 -8.75 -11.69 13.97
N ILE A 37 -9.70 -11.34 14.82
CA ILE A 37 -10.81 -10.43 14.51
C ILE A 37 -11.05 -9.45 15.64
N GLN A 38 -11.58 -8.28 15.28
CA GLN A 38 -12.15 -7.34 16.23
C GLN A 38 -13.67 -7.43 16.18
N ILE A 39 -14.32 -7.27 17.33
CA ILE A 39 -15.79 -7.23 17.43
C ILE A 39 -16.22 -6.03 18.25
N SER A 40 -17.37 -5.47 17.89
CA SER A 40 -18.00 -4.41 18.69
C SER A 40 -18.25 -4.88 20.13
N ARG A 41 -17.95 -4.02 21.12
CA ARG A 41 -18.23 -4.30 22.53
C ARG A 41 -19.72 -4.60 22.73
N GLY A 42 -20.00 -5.72 23.36
CA GLY A 42 -21.38 -6.19 23.60
C GLY A 42 -21.91 -7.19 22.58
N LYS A 43 -21.25 -7.43 21.45
CA LYS A 43 -21.56 -8.60 20.61
C LYS A 43 -21.15 -9.89 21.31
N LYS A 44 -21.96 -10.93 21.10
CA LYS A 44 -21.75 -12.27 21.68
C LYS A 44 -20.91 -13.15 20.75
N THR A 45 -20.35 -14.22 21.33
CA THR A 45 -19.60 -15.25 20.58
C THR A 45 -20.44 -15.88 19.46
N GLU A 46 -21.75 -16.04 19.69
CA GLU A 46 -22.69 -16.57 18.69
C GLU A 46 -22.71 -15.72 17.42
N ASP A 47 -22.67 -14.39 17.54
CA ASP A 47 -22.64 -13.47 16.37
C ASP A 47 -21.38 -13.68 15.53
N VAL A 48 -20.25 -13.97 16.15
CA VAL A 48 -18.97 -14.26 15.48
C VAL A 48 -19.02 -15.59 14.75
N THR A 49 -19.51 -16.63 15.42
CA THR A 49 -19.59 -17.98 14.82
C THR A 49 -20.57 -18.03 13.67
N GLU A 50 -21.66 -17.26 13.69
CA GLU A 50 -22.60 -17.13 12.57
C GLU A 50 -21.94 -16.52 11.34
N VAL A 51 -21.19 -15.42 11.53
CA VAL A 51 -20.51 -14.70 10.41
C VAL A 51 -19.40 -15.55 9.79
N LEU A 52 -18.65 -16.31 10.61
CA LEU A 52 -17.54 -17.15 10.15
C LEU A 52 -17.96 -18.57 9.76
N SER A 53 -19.25 -18.90 9.87
CA SER A 53 -19.78 -20.24 9.61
C SER A 53 -19.42 -20.74 8.20
N THR A 54 -18.92 -21.96 8.13
CA THR A 54 -18.67 -22.70 6.89
C THR A 54 -19.08 -24.17 7.11
N PRO A 55 -19.49 -24.89 6.06
CA PRO A 55 -19.96 -26.29 6.19
C PRO A 55 -18.94 -27.26 6.79
N PHE A 56 -17.65 -26.90 6.79
CA PHE A 56 -16.56 -27.80 7.17
C PHE A 56 -15.87 -27.40 8.46
N VAL A 57 -16.23 -26.25 9.06
CA VAL A 57 -15.60 -25.73 10.29
C VAL A 57 -16.63 -25.64 11.39
N THR A 58 -16.31 -26.20 12.54
CA THR A 58 -17.08 -26.09 13.78
C THR A 58 -16.28 -25.29 14.79
N PHE A 59 -16.97 -24.51 15.62
CA PHE A 59 -16.38 -23.70 16.67
C PHE A 59 -16.60 -24.39 18.02
N GLU A 60 -15.61 -24.31 18.91
CA GLU A 60 -15.71 -24.78 20.30
C GLU A 60 -16.09 -23.66 21.25
N GLU A 61 -16.19 -23.98 22.53
CA GLU A 61 -16.42 -22.97 23.55
C GLU A 61 -15.26 -21.99 23.65
N ALA A 62 -15.59 -20.70 23.71
CA ALA A 62 -14.63 -19.62 23.82
C ALA A 62 -13.84 -19.68 25.12
N VAL A 63 -12.51 -19.52 25.03
CA VAL A 63 -11.63 -19.46 26.19
C VAL A 63 -11.24 -18.02 26.47
N THR A 64 -11.70 -17.43 27.60
CA THR A 64 -11.34 -16.07 27.99
C THR A 64 -9.84 -15.97 28.28
N VAL A 65 -9.14 -15.00 27.65
CA VAL A 65 -7.69 -14.86 27.76
C VAL A 65 -7.28 -13.55 28.43
N SER A 66 -8.12 -12.51 28.39
CA SER A 66 -7.79 -11.20 28.94
C SER A 66 -8.90 -10.61 29.80
N GLN A 67 -8.51 -9.69 30.71
CA GLN A 67 -9.46 -8.95 31.55
C GLN A 67 -10.34 -7.99 30.73
N ASP A 68 -9.90 -7.62 29.52
CA ASP A 68 -10.62 -6.71 28.60
C ASP A 68 -11.72 -7.42 27.81
N GLY A 69 -12.02 -8.69 28.11
CA GLY A 69 -13.04 -9.48 27.41
C GLY A 69 -12.58 -10.14 26.12
N GLY A 70 -11.30 -10.10 25.81
CA GLY A 70 -10.73 -10.85 24.69
C GLY A 70 -10.71 -12.36 24.96
N TYR A 71 -10.98 -13.16 23.94
CA TYR A 71 -11.02 -14.61 24.04
C TYR A 71 -10.45 -15.30 22.80
N ILE A 72 -10.08 -16.56 22.97
CA ILE A 72 -9.71 -17.46 21.88
C ILE A 72 -10.92 -18.32 21.54
N LEU A 73 -11.20 -18.43 20.23
CA LEU A 73 -12.25 -19.27 19.68
C LEU A 73 -11.60 -20.43 18.89
N PRO A 74 -11.49 -21.63 19.46
CA PRO A 74 -10.91 -22.77 18.76
C PRO A 74 -11.83 -23.27 17.65
N CYS A 75 -11.22 -23.67 16.54
CA CYS A 75 -11.93 -24.18 15.36
C CYS A 75 -11.46 -25.60 15.03
N LYS A 76 -12.40 -26.45 14.61
CA LYS A 76 -12.13 -27.82 14.14
C LYS A 76 -12.67 -28.04 12.73
N LEU A 77 -11.92 -28.78 11.93
CA LEU A 77 -12.40 -29.31 10.65
C LEU A 77 -13.26 -30.55 10.90
N LEU A 78 -14.42 -30.59 10.27
CA LEU A 78 -15.37 -31.69 10.33
C LEU A 78 -15.75 -32.08 11.78
N GLY A 79 -15.58 -31.19 12.73
CA GLY A 79 -15.87 -31.40 14.15
C GLY A 79 -14.80 -32.16 14.95
N TYR A 80 -13.74 -32.65 14.32
CA TYR A 80 -12.76 -33.56 14.97
C TYR A 80 -11.31 -33.10 14.88
N ILE A 81 -10.89 -32.51 13.75
CA ILE A 81 -9.49 -32.18 13.50
C ILE A 81 -9.22 -30.73 13.93
N PRO A 82 -8.34 -30.47 14.91
CA PRO A 82 -7.95 -29.10 15.24
C PRO A 82 -7.46 -28.38 13.98
N PHE A 83 -7.99 -27.17 13.74
CA PHE A 83 -7.66 -26.43 12.54
C PHE A 83 -6.94 -25.12 12.87
N LYS A 84 -7.58 -24.28 13.67
CA LYS A 84 -7.11 -22.92 13.94
C LYS A 84 -7.69 -22.39 15.25
N GLU A 85 -7.00 -21.44 15.84
CA GLU A 85 -7.49 -20.65 16.97
C GLU A 85 -7.66 -19.20 16.53
N ILE A 86 -8.87 -18.67 16.67
CA ILE A 86 -9.16 -17.27 16.32
C ILE A 86 -9.03 -16.42 17.57
N LYS A 87 -8.16 -15.43 17.54
CA LYS A 87 -8.09 -14.41 18.57
C LYS A 87 -9.19 -13.38 18.35
N VAL A 88 -10.09 -13.25 19.31
CA VAL A 88 -11.19 -12.28 19.27
C VAL A 88 -10.93 -11.17 20.26
N THR A 89 -10.86 -9.93 19.77
CA THR A 89 -10.58 -8.75 20.59
C THR A 89 -11.78 -7.80 20.53
N PRO A 90 -12.43 -7.47 21.67
CA PRO A 90 -13.45 -6.43 21.70
C PRO A 90 -12.85 -5.08 21.37
N ALA A 91 -13.51 -4.34 20.49
CA ALA A 91 -13.13 -2.98 20.10
C ALA A 91 -14.37 -2.08 20.13
N ASP A 92 -14.14 -0.78 20.25
CA ASP A 92 -15.21 0.21 20.14
C ASP A 92 -15.52 0.47 18.68
N ASP A 93 -16.80 0.65 18.35
CA ASP A 93 -17.22 1.02 17.01
C ASP A 93 -16.63 2.39 16.66
N GLN A 94 -15.88 2.45 15.57
CA GLN A 94 -15.24 3.67 15.13
C GLN A 94 -16.10 4.39 14.09
N GLU A 95 -16.32 5.68 14.29
CA GLU A 95 -16.87 6.58 13.28
C GLU A 95 -15.75 7.49 12.76
N ILE A 96 -15.57 7.53 11.47
CA ILE A 96 -14.54 8.33 10.80
C ILE A 96 -15.15 9.21 9.73
N TYR A 97 -14.43 10.22 9.29
CA TYR A 97 -14.80 11.08 8.17
C TYR A 97 -14.24 10.52 6.88
N VAL A 98 -15.11 9.93 6.07
CA VAL A 98 -14.76 9.32 4.77
C VAL A 98 -14.70 10.41 3.71
N SER A 99 -13.71 10.35 2.82
CA SER A 99 -13.49 11.35 1.79
C SER A 99 -13.78 10.82 0.37
N GLY A 100 -12.80 10.38 -0.36
CA GLY A 100 -12.84 10.12 -1.80
C GLY A 100 -12.34 11.28 -2.66
N SER A 101 -11.91 12.37 -2.01
CA SER A 101 -11.39 13.56 -2.70
C SER A 101 -10.00 13.31 -3.25
N THR A 102 -9.72 13.87 -4.42
CA THR A 102 -8.38 13.86 -5.02
C THR A 102 -7.43 14.76 -4.24
N ILE A 103 -6.26 14.24 -3.95
CA ILE A 103 -5.17 14.93 -3.25
C ILE A 103 -3.88 14.91 -4.05
N GLY A 104 -3.09 15.97 -3.92
CA GLY A 104 -1.71 16.03 -4.34
C GLY A 104 -0.79 15.59 -3.20
N ILE A 105 0.20 14.81 -3.53
CA ILE A 105 1.15 14.22 -2.60
C ILE A 105 2.53 14.71 -2.98
N TYR A 106 3.25 15.25 -2.00
CA TYR A 106 4.66 15.59 -2.12
C TYR A 106 5.42 15.01 -0.92
N MET A 107 6.48 14.24 -1.17
CA MET A 107 7.29 13.62 -0.12
C MET A 107 8.77 13.82 -0.42
N GLN A 108 9.55 14.04 0.63
CA GLN A 108 11.00 14.09 0.61
C GLN A 108 11.58 12.84 1.25
N THR A 109 12.58 12.27 0.62
CA THR A 109 13.24 11.05 1.12
C THR A 109 14.17 11.33 2.31
N GLU A 110 14.44 10.31 3.10
CA GLU A 110 15.44 10.35 4.18
C GLU A 110 16.86 10.25 3.58
N GLY A 111 17.43 11.38 3.18
CA GLY A 111 18.66 11.44 2.39
C GLY A 111 18.39 11.37 0.89
N VAL A 112 19.42 11.18 0.09
CA VAL A 112 19.37 11.20 -1.37
C VAL A 112 19.39 9.78 -1.91
N LEU A 113 18.26 9.32 -2.49
CA LEU A 113 18.10 7.98 -3.02
C LEU A 113 18.90 7.79 -4.31
N VAL A 114 19.72 6.76 -4.35
CA VAL A 114 20.43 6.33 -5.57
C VAL A 114 19.51 5.47 -6.41
N ILE A 115 19.16 5.96 -7.60
CA ILE A 115 18.29 5.24 -8.55
C ILE A 115 19.09 4.40 -9.55
N ASP A 116 20.35 4.78 -9.83
CA ASP A 116 21.25 3.99 -10.65
C ASP A 116 22.71 4.46 -10.51
N THR A 117 23.68 3.68 -11.01
CA THR A 117 25.07 4.07 -11.21
C THR A 117 25.38 4.11 -12.70
N GLY A 118 26.31 4.98 -13.10
CA GLY A 118 26.57 5.18 -14.52
C GLY A 118 28.01 5.52 -14.86
N GLU A 119 28.30 5.46 -16.13
CA GLU A 119 29.57 5.78 -16.74
C GLU A 119 29.78 7.29 -16.86
N ILE A 120 31.02 7.74 -16.67
CA ILE A 120 31.47 9.11 -16.88
C ILE A 120 32.52 9.09 -17.98
N GLN A 121 32.33 9.88 -19.03
CA GLN A 121 33.38 10.09 -20.04
C GLN A 121 34.27 11.27 -19.62
N ASN A 122 35.54 10.98 -19.38
CA ASN A 122 36.55 11.99 -19.05
C ASN A 122 36.96 12.80 -20.29
N ARG A 123 37.81 13.82 -20.08
CA ARG A 123 38.33 14.69 -21.18
C ARG A 123 39.11 13.93 -22.25
N ASN A 124 39.72 12.82 -21.92
CA ASN A 124 40.49 12.00 -22.85
C ASN A 124 39.63 11.06 -23.67
N GLY A 125 38.29 11.02 -23.40
CA GLY A 125 37.33 10.11 -24.03
C GLY A 125 37.31 8.72 -23.42
N GLU A 126 37.99 8.49 -22.29
CA GLU A 126 37.94 7.26 -21.54
C GLU A 126 36.67 7.23 -20.69
N THR A 127 36.13 6.03 -20.49
CA THR A 127 34.94 5.78 -19.68
C THR A 127 35.35 5.23 -18.33
N GLU A 128 34.86 5.87 -17.26
CA GLU A 128 35.09 5.49 -15.89
C GLU A 128 33.78 5.31 -15.13
N GLU A 129 33.77 4.37 -14.16
CA GLU A 129 32.60 4.06 -13.33
C GLU A 129 32.96 4.14 -11.84
N PRO A 130 33.12 5.35 -11.25
CA PRO A 130 33.65 5.53 -9.91
C PRO A 130 32.78 4.90 -8.80
N ALA A 131 31.46 4.82 -8.99
CA ALA A 131 30.55 4.23 -8.02
C ALA A 131 30.37 2.71 -8.15
N ARG A 132 30.95 2.09 -9.19
CA ARG A 132 30.73 0.67 -9.51
C ARG A 132 31.14 -0.25 -8.37
N ASN A 133 30.24 -1.18 -8.00
CA ASN A 133 30.41 -2.13 -6.90
C ASN A 133 30.54 -1.51 -5.49
N ILE A 134 30.50 -0.19 -5.36
CA ILE A 134 30.57 0.55 -4.10
C ILE A 134 29.16 0.99 -3.68
N ILE A 135 28.54 1.76 -4.54
CA ILE A 135 27.16 2.27 -4.37
C ILE A 135 26.22 1.38 -5.17
N ARG A 136 24.99 1.22 -4.68
CA ARG A 136 23.96 0.35 -5.31
C ARG A 136 22.67 1.11 -5.44
N GLN A 137 21.91 0.74 -6.44
CA GLN A 137 20.51 1.14 -6.56
C GLN A 137 19.75 0.83 -5.26
N GLY A 138 19.00 1.81 -4.74
CA GLY A 138 18.27 1.72 -3.49
C GLY A 138 19.06 2.11 -2.23
N ASP A 139 20.32 2.51 -2.35
CA ASP A 139 21.06 3.17 -1.25
C ASP A 139 20.55 4.60 -1.06
N TYR A 140 20.53 5.08 0.17
CA TYR A 140 20.29 6.50 0.48
C TYR A 140 21.59 7.13 0.93
N ILE A 141 22.06 8.19 0.26
CA ILE A 141 23.19 8.99 0.71
C ILE A 141 22.70 9.89 1.82
N ILE A 142 23.25 9.71 3.02
CA ILE A 142 22.84 10.40 4.25
C ILE A 142 23.92 11.32 4.80
N SER A 143 25.20 11.19 4.34
CA SER A 143 26.28 12.11 4.68
C SER A 143 27.33 12.16 3.59
N PHE A 144 28.06 13.29 3.53
CA PHE A 144 29.18 13.57 2.65
C PHE A 144 30.34 14.08 3.50
N ASN A 145 31.49 13.37 3.48
CA ASN A 145 32.67 13.66 4.32
C ASN A 145 32.35 13.86 5.81
N GLY A 146 31.33 13.13 6.32
CA GLY A 146 30.88 13.19 7.71
C GLY A 146 29.79 14.23 8.01
N GLU A 147 29.50 15.16 7.09
CA GLU A 147 28.42 16.12 7.22
C GLU A 147 27.11 15.53 6.70
N LYS A 148 26.00 15.82 7.39
CA LYS A 148 24.68 15.27 7.04
C LYS A 148 24.18 15.85 5.73
N ILE A 149 23.74 14.98 4.81
CA ILE A 149 23.07 15.32 3.55
C ILE A 149 21.58 14.94 3.63
N SER A 150 20.74 15.85 3.21
CA SER A 150 19.28 15.67 3.21
C SER A 150 18.65 15.88 1.83
N THR A 151 19.33 16.62 0.94
CA THR A 151 18.80 16.99 -0.36
C THR A 151 19.81 16.74 -1.49
N LYS A 152 19.28 16.50 -2.66
CA LYS A 152 20.08 16.39 -3.90
C LYS A 152 20.87 17.66 -4.18
N ARG A 153 20.33 18.82 -3.81
CA ARG A 153 21.01 20.11 -4.00
C ARG A 153 22.26 20.19 -3.14
N GLU A 154 22.18 19.88 -1.84
CA GLU A 154 23.33 19.82 -0.95
C GLU A 154 24.41 18.89 -1.53
N LEU A 155 24.03 17.68 -1.97
CA LEU A 155 24.98 16.73 -2.57
C LEU A 155 25.65 17.28 -3.84
N ILE A 156 24.91 18.00 -4.69
CA ILE A 156 25.44 18.61 -5.92
C ILE A 156 26.42 19.76 -5.58
N ASP A 157 26.07 20.59 -4.60
CA ASP A 157 26.89 21.71 -4.16
C ASP A 157 28.23 21.17 -3.61
N ASP A 158 28.22 20.16 -2.72
CA ASP A 158 29.42 19.51 -2.19
C ASP A 158 30.28 18.87 -3.28
N ILE A 159 29.67 18.19 -4.25
CA ILE A 159 30.41 17.60 -5.39
C ILE A 159 31.06 18.69 -6.25
N SER A 160 30.44 19.86 -6.38
CA SER A 160 30.98 20.96 -7.19
C SER A 160 32.26 21.60 -6.61
N GLU A 161 32.46 21.49 -5.29
CA GLU A 161 33.62 22.00 -4.55
C GLU A 161 34.80 21.04 -4.51
N LEU A 162 34.68 19.83 -5.10
CA LEU A 162 35.72 18.82 -5.08
C LEU A 162 36.98 19.23 -5.84
N ASP A 163 38.13 18.80 -5.34
CA ASP A 163 39.43 18.94 -5.96
C ASP A 163 39.96 17.67 -6.65
N GLY A 164 39.18 16.56 -6.54
CA GLY A 164 39.56 15.24 -7.05
C GLY A 164 40.01 14.25 -6.00
N SER A 165 40.07 14.69 -4.76
CA SER A 165 40.38 13.80 -3.61
C SER A 165 39.23 12.79 -3.42
N GLU A 166 39.59 11.63 -2.88
CA GLU A 166 38.60 10.61 -2.46
C GLU A 166 37.64 11.20 -1.43
N VAL A 167 36.35 10.92 -1.59
CA VAL A 167 35.29 11.35 -0.68
C VAL A 167 34.69 10.17 0.06
N THR A 168 34.29 10.39 1.31
CA THR A 168 33.58 9.41 2.11
C THR A 168 32.07 9.74 2.11
N LEU A 169 31.25 8.82 1.59
CA LEU A 169 29.80 8.91 1.65
C LEU A 169 29.29 8.00 2.77
N GLY A 170 28.43 8.52 3.63
CA GLY A 170 27.61 7.69 4.50
C GLY A 170 26.37 7.27 3.72
N ILE A 171 26.16 5.98 3.56
CA ILE A 171 24.97 5.45 2.90
C ILE A 171 24.13 4.65 3.88
N SER A 172 22.81 4.75 3.75
CA SER A 172 21.86 3.84 4.41
C SER A 172 21.47 2.76 3.40
N ARG A 173 21.84 1.52 3.69
CA ARG A 173 21.51 0.32 2.88
C ARG A 173 20.69 -0.63 3.71
N LYS A 174 19.43 -0.82 3.38
CA LYS A 174 18.48 -1.66 4.15
C LYS A 174 18.37 -1.28 5.62
N GLY A 175 18.49 0.01 5.95
CA GLY A 175 18.44 0.53 7.31
C GLY A 175 19.76 0.51 8.06
N GLU A 176 20.84 -0.04 7.49
CA GLU A 176 22.18 0.00 8.06
C GLU A 176 22.99 1.16 7.49
N SER A 177 23.65 1.94 8.36
CA SER A 177 24.54 3.03 7.95
C SER A 177 25.95 2.49 7.66
N ILE A 178 26.44 2.70 6.44
CA ILE A 178 27.70 2.17 5.94
C ILE A 178 28.53 3.31 5.35
N PRO A 179 29.77 3.57 5.80
CA PRO A 179 30.67 4.48 5.12
C PRO A 179 31.26 3.80 3.88
N VAL A 180 31.30 4.52 2.77
CA VAL A 180 31.94 4.08 1.52
C VAL A 180 32.80 5.18 0.95
N SER A 181 33.93 4.83 0.35
CA SER A 181 34.85 5.77 -0.32
C SER A 181 34.65 5.73 -1.82
N VAL A 182 34.58 6.90 -2.45
CA VAL A 182 34.46 7.05 -3.90
C VAL A 182 35.46 8.13 -4.38
N THR A 183 36.22 7.83 -5.41
CA THR A 183 37.06 8.81 -6.06
C THR A 183 36.32 9.48 -7.21
N PRO A 184 36.05 10.81 -7.17
CA PRO A 184 35.33 11.51 -8.21
C PRO A 184 36.13 11.58 -9.51
N VAL A 185 35.47 11.57 -10.64
CA VAL A 185 36.03 11.66 -11.99
C VAL A 185 35.64 12.97 -12.65
N LYS A 186 36.58 13.64 -13.32
CA LYS A 186 36.26 14.82 -14.15
C LYS A 186 35.61 14.42 -15.47
N ASP A 187 34.42 14.95 -15.72
CA ASP A 187 33.74 14.81 -16.99
C ASP A 187 34.43 15.63 -18.14
N LYS A 188 33.90 15.54 -19.34
CA LYS A 188 34.39 16.30 -20.52
C LYS A 188 34.37 17.81 -20.31
N LYS A 189 33.48 18.33 -19.48
CA LYS A 189 33.38 19.76 -19.17
C LYS A 189 34.35 20.19 -18.10
N GLY A 190 34.89 19.27 -17.34
CA GLY A 190 35.80 19.48 -16.22
C GLY A 190 35.13 19.49 -14.87
N ASP A 191 33.87 19.14 -14.78
CA ASP A 191 33.14 19.01 -13.53
C ASP A 191 33.37 17.64 -12.90
N TYR A 192 33.57 17.61 -11.59
CA TYR A 192 33.65 16.33 -10.88
C TYR A 192 32.31 15.65 -10.78
N LYS A 193 32.27 14.34 -10.92
CA LYS A 193 31.10 13.49 -10.88
C LYS A 193 31.41 12.20 -10.11
N LEU A 194 30.40 11.65 -9.45
CA LEU A 194 30.47 10.36 -8.75
C LEU A 194 29.91 9.20 -9.58
N GLY A 195 29.32 9.45 -10.75
CA GLY A 195 28.70 8.42 -11.59
C GLY A 195 27.48 7.78 -10.96
N ILE A 196 26.61 8.59 -10.36
CA ILE A 196 25.36 8.17 -9.74
C ILE A 196 24.17 8.99 -10.26
N TRP A 197 23.03 8.35 -10.37
CA TRP A 197 21.72 8.99 -10.61
C TRP A 197 20.95 9.01 -9.31
N VAL A 198 20.40 10.15 -8.95
CA VAL A 198 19.83 10.33 -7.61
C VAL A 198 18.49 11.08 -7.64
N ARG A 199 17.67 10.82 -6.60
CA ARG A 199 16.38 11.46 -6.33
C ARG A 199 16.26 11.74 -4.84
N ASP A 200 15.62 12.84 -4.45
CA ASP A 200 15.41 13.22 -3.04
C ASP A 200 13.93 13.57 -2.75
N ASP A 201 13.08 13.55 -3.76
CA ASP A 201 11.64 13.78 -3.62
C ASP A 201 10.82 12.92 -4.58
N THR A 202 9.52 12.84 -4.29
CA THR A 202 8.52 12.27 -5.18
C THR A 202 7.20 13.02 -5.04
N GLN A 203 6.43 13.03 -6.11
CA GLN A 203 5.11 13.65 -6.15
C GLN A 203 4.13 12.80 -6.94
N GLY A 204 2.84 12.96 -6.63
CA GLY A 204 1.80 12.23 -7.32
C GLY A 204 0.40 12.71 -6.96
N ILE A 205 -0.58 12.14 -7.65
CA ILE A 205 -2.01 12.34 -7.35
C ILE A 205 -2.55 11.03 -6.80
N GLY A 206 -3.40 11.14 -5.77
CA GLY A 206 -4.06 10.04 -5.12
C GLY A 206 -5.40 10.43 -4.54
N THR A 207 -5.97 9.56 -3.72
CA THR A 207 -7.27 9.79 -3.08
C THR A 207 -7.13 9.72 -1.56
N LEU A 208 -7.69 10.72 -0.86
CA LEU A 208 -7.85 10.72 0.59
C LEU A 208 -8.93 9.71 0.96
N THR A 209 -8.59 8.74 1.82
CA THR A 209 -9.54 7.70 2.22
C THR A 209 -10.40 8.17 3.38
N TYR A 210 -9.77 8.59 4.47
CA TYR A 210 -10.47 9.01 5.68
C TYR A 210 -9.63 9.96 6.52
N VAL A 211 -10.34 10.66 7.42
CA VAL A 211 -9.78 11.39 8.56
C VAL A 211 -10.46 10.87 9.82
N ASP A 212 -9.71 10.55 10.87
CA ASP A 212 -10.26 10.13 12.16
C ASP A 212 -10.72 11.33 13.02
N GLN A 213 -11.24 11.04 14.20
CA GLN A 213 -11.72 12.08 15.11
C GLN A 213 -10.59 12.93 15.73
N ASN A 214 -9.36 12.45 15.69
CA ASN A 214 -8.16 13.15 16.19
C ASN A 214 -7.47 13.97 15.10
N GLY A 215 -7.99 13.94 13.86
CA GLY A 215 -7.38 14.58 12.71
C GLY A 215 -6.30 13.76 12.03
N ASN A 216 -6.03 12.52 12.46
CA ASN A 216 -5.14 11.63 11.71
C ASN A 216 -5.84 11.16 10.45
N TYR A 217 -5.12 11.04 9.35
CA TYR A 217 -5.69 10.55 8.10
C TYR A 217 -4.96 9.31 7.57
N GLY A 218 -5.67 8.55 6.73
CA GLY A 218 -5.11 7.52 5.86
C GLY A 218 -5.50 7.75 4.41
N ALA A 219 -4.56 7.51 3.49
CA ALA A 219 -4.78 7.66 2.05
C ALA A 219 -4.10 6.55 1.25
N LEU A 220 -4.49 6.38 -0.01
CA LEU A 220 -3.96 5.46 -1.02
C LEU A 220 -4.23 3.96 -0.75
N GLY A 221 -4.23 3.49 0.50
CA GLY A 221 -4.33 2.07 0.83
C GLY A 221 -3.11 1.22 0.43
N HIS A 222 -2.07 1.84 -0.10
CA HIS A 222 -0.75 1.25 -0.39
C HIS A 222 0.34 2.29 -0.25
N GLY A 223 1.56 1.86 0.01
CA GLY A 223 2.72 2.75 0.09
C GLY A 223 3.18 3.24 -1.28
N ILE A 224 3.92 4.33 -1.26
CA ILE A 224 4.58 4.88 -2.43
C ILE A 224 5.98 4.29 -2.51
N SER A 225 6.25 3.64 -3.63
CA SER A 225 7.55 3.06 -3.97
C SER A 225 8.19 3.87 -5.08
N ASP A 226 9.50 3.92 -5.08
CA ASP A 226 10.25 4.50 -6.19
C ASP A 226 10.11 3.63 -7.44
N ILE A 227 9.90 4.27 -8.59
CA ILE A 227 9.60 3.58 -9.85
C ILE A 227 10.81 2.82 -10.42
N ASP A 228 12.02 3.30 -10.16
CA ASP A 228 13.25 2.74 -10.72
C ASP A 228 13.75 1.59 -9.83
N THR A 229 13.67 1.74 -8.50
CA THR A 229 14.15 0.75 -7.53
C THR A 229 13.08 -0.24 -7.09
N ALA A 230 11.79 0.07 -7.30
CA ALA A 230 10.62 -0.66 -6.81
C ALA A 230 10.59 -0.81 -5.25
N GLN A 231 11.40 -0.06 -4.53
CA GLN A 231 11.45 -0.08 -3.07
C GLN A 231 10.50 0.94 -2.47
N LEU A 232 9.87 0.58 -1.34
CA LEU A 232 9.09 1.52 -0.55
C LEU A 232 9.98 2.68 -0.12
N LEU A 233 9.55 3.92 -0.38
CA LEU A 233 10.34 5.10 -0.05
C LEU A 233 10.40 5.33 1.45
N ASN A 234 11.62 5.48 1.98
CA ASN A 234 11.84 6.02 3.31
C ASN A 234 11.71 7.54 3.23
N ILE A 235 10.76 8.09 3.96
CA ILE A 235 10.46 9.51 3.91
C ILE A 235 10.99 10.22 5.16
N ARG A 236 11.46 11.45 4.96
CA ARG A 236 11.81 12.38 6.03
C ARG A 236 10.60 13.22 6.44
N ASN A 237 9.87 13.71 5.46
CA ASN A 237 8.65 14.49 5.62
C ASN A 237 7.86 14.50 4.31
N GLY A 238 6.66 15.05 4.35
CA GLY A 238 5.85 15.31 3.18
C GLY A 238 4.64 16.16 3.53
N ALA A 239 3.92 16.54 2.50
CA ALA A 239 2.67 17.29 2.65
C ALA A 239 1.62 16.84 1.65
N LEU A 240 0.36 16.87 2.09
CA LEU A 240 -0.80 16.78 1.23
C LEU A 240 -1.20 18.17 0.76
N TYR A 241 -1.53 18.27 -0.51
CA TYR A 241 -2.01 19.48 -1.16
C TYR A 241 -3.36 19.26 -1.83
N LYS A 242 -4.06 20.35 -2.10
CA LYS A 242 -5.14 20.33 -3.07
C LYS A 242 -4.57 20.01 -4.46
N ALA A 243 -5.29 19.21 -5.22
CA ALA A 243 -4.94 18.89 -6.61
C ALA A 243 -6.14 19.11 -7.53
N ARG A 244 -5.87 19.30 -8.80
CA ARG A 244 -6.91 19.41 -9.84
C ARG A 244 -6.63 18.43 -10.95
N ILE A 245 -7.66 17.68 -11.32
CA ILE A 245 -7.63 16.78 -12.47
C ILE A 245 -7.82 17.63 -13.74
N LEU A 246 -6.97 17.42 -14.72
CA LEU A 246 -7.04 18.09 -16.02
C LEU A 246 -7.53 17.17 -17.13
N ALA A 247 -7.15 15.89 -17.04
CA ALA A 247 -7.48 14.88 -18.04
C ALA A 247 -7.48 13.48 -17.40
N ILE A 248 -8.11 12.55 -18.09
CA ILE A 248 -8.14 11.14 -17.71
C ILE A 248 -7.56 10.33 -18.88
N ASN A 249 -6.43 9.70 -18.65
CA ASN A 249 -5.92 8.67 -19.54
C ASN A 249 -6.63 7.36 -19.21
N LYS A 250 -7.54 6.92 -20.08
CA LYS A 250 -8.40 5.75 -19.77
C LYS A 250 -7.59 4.48 -19.64
N GLY A 251 -7.97 3.69 -18.66
CA GLY A 251 -7.46 2.33 -18.49
C GLY A 251 -7.95 1.40 -19.60
N SER A 252 -7.09 0.48 -19.99
CA SER A 252 -7.39 -0.59 -20.95
C SER A 252 -6.56 -1.83 -20.63
N LYS A 253 -6.86 -2.94 -21.28
CA LYS A 253 -6.09 -4.18 -21.10
C LYS A 253 -4.60 -3.95 -21.40
N GLY A 254 -3.74 -4.19 -20.42
CA GLY A 254 -2.29 -3.97 -20.51
C GLY A 254 -1.82 -2.55 -20.19
N ASN A 255 -2.75 -1.59 -20.03
CA ASN A 255 -2.45 -0.20 -19.66
C ASN A 255 -3.45 0.26 -18.59
N PRO A 256 -3.05 0.41 -17.33
CA PRO A 256 -3.95 0.76 -16.24
C PRO A 256 -4.56 2.18 -16.32
N GLY A 257 -4.00 3.08 -17.12
CA GLY A 257 -4.46 4.47 -17.20
C GLY A 257 -4.12 5.30 -15.96
N GLU A 258 -4.46 6.61 -16.00
CA GLU A 258 -4.15 7.53 -14.90
C GLU A 258 -5.05 8.77 -14.90
N LEU A 259 -5.21 9.39 -13.73
CA LEU A 259 -5.72 10.75 -13.59
C LEU A 259 -4.54 11.72 -13.78
N ALA A 260 -4.54 12.47 -14.86
CA ALA A 260 -3.55 13.50 -15.13
C ALA A 260 -4.03 14.84 -14.54
N GLY A 261 -3.18 15.53 -13.78
CA GLY A 261 -3.53 16.78 -13.14
C GLY A 261 -2.31 17.51 -12.59
N TYR A 262 -2.53 18.54 -11.81
CA TYR A 262 -1.47 19.28 -11.14
C TYR A 262 -1.75 19.46 -9.65
N ILE A 263 -0.66 19.55 -8.89
CA ILE A 263 -0.66 19.84 -7.46
C ILE A 263 -0.59 21.35 -7.26
N CYS A 264 -1.46 21.89 -6.42
CA CYS A 264 -1.50 23.31 -6.12
C CYS A 264 -0.48 23.64 -5.00
N TYR A 265 0.79 23.83 -5.36
CA TYR A 265 1.89 24.14 -4.44
C TYR A 265 1.81 25.57 -3.90
N ASP A 266 0.86 25.85 -3.02
CA ASP A 266 0.72 27.09 -2.28
C ASP A 266 0.37 26.71 -0.83
N ASP A 267 0.93 27.40 0.14
CA ASP A 267 0.72 27.09 1.56
C ASP A 267 -0.77 27.07 1.96
N ARG A 268 -1.60 27.85 1.28
CA ARG A 268 -3.07 27.86 1.47
C ARG A 268 -3.76 26.59 0.98
N ASN A 269 -3.07 25.80 0.17
CA ASN A 269 -3.58 24.56 -0.38
C ASN A 269 -3.02 23.32 0.32
N ILE A 270 -2.25 23.50 1.39
CA ILE A 270 -1.79 22.41 2.25
C ILE A 270 -3.00 21.86 2.99
N LEU A 271 -3.20 20.56 2.89
CA LEU A 271 -4.26 19.79 3.54
C LEU A 271 -3.78 19.05 4.77
N GLY A 272 -2.47 18.85 4.91
CA GLY A 272 -1.89 18.14 6.03
C GLY A 272 -0.43 17.76 5.80
N THR A 273 0.17 17.16 6.84
CA THR A 273 1.51 16.59 6.80
C THR A 273 1.48 15.12 6.39
N ILE A 274 2.55 14.61 5.78
CA ILE A 274 2.77 13.16 5.60
C ILE A 274 3.89 12.76 6.55
N GLU A 275 3.59 11.90 7.52
CA GLU A 275 4.51 11.49 8.57
C GLU A 275 4.97 10.05 8.40
N ALA A 276 4.19 9.23 7.68
CA ALA A 276 4.55 7.86 7.40
C ALA A 276 4.13 7.40 6.00
N ASN A 277 5.03 6.66 5.36
CA ASN A 277 4.80 5.89 4.16
C ASN A 277 4.96 4.41 4.49
N SER A 278 3.85 3.68 4.54
CA SER A 278 3.81 2.27 4.90
C SER A 278 3.28 1.41 3.75
N ARG A 279 3.41 0.09 3.85
CA ARG A 279 2.84 -0.83 2.84
C ARG A 279 1.33 -0.68 2.65
N ASN A 280 0.62 -0.19 3.68
CA ASN A 280 -0.84 -0.10 3.73
C ASN A 280 -1.38 1.31 3.48
N GLY A 281 -0.53 2.27 3.13
CA GLY A 281 -0.93 3.64 2.84
C GLY A 281 0.07 4.69 3.28
N ILE A 282 -0.29 5.94 3.05
CA ILE A 282 0.37 7.12 3.62
C ILE A 282 -0.50 7.68 4.74
N TYR A 283 0.14 8.20 5.79
CA TYR A 283 -0.50 8.64 7.03
C TYR A 283 0.11 9.94 7.52
N GLY A 284 -0.65 10.72 8.27
CA GLY A 284 -0.21 11.97 8.89
C GLY A 284 -1.37 12.75 9.51
N GLN A 285 -1.16 14.03 9.78
CA GLN A 285 -2.15 14.92 10.35
C GLN A 285 -2.85 15.71 9.26
N PHE A 286 -4.17 15.70 9.26
CA PHE A 286 -5.01 16.51 8.39
C PHE A 286 -5.29 17.85 9.07
N THR A 287 -4.87 18.93 8.45
CA THR A 287 -5.05 20.33 8.95
C THR A 287 -6.00 21.14 8.08
N GLY A 288 -6.44 20.55 6.96
CA GLY A 288 -7.41 21.15 6.06
C GLY A 288 -8.82 21.21 6.65
N THR A 289 -9.71 21.87 5.94
CA THR A 289 -11.14 21.90 6.24
C THR A 289 -11.92 21.30 5.08
N ALA A 290 -13.11 20.76 5.38
CA ALA A 290 -14.04 20.38 4.32
C ALA A 290 -14.46 21.65 3.56
N ASP A 291 -14.29 21.62 2.25
CA ASP A 291 -14.70 22.68 1.32
C ASP A 291 -15.12 22.05 -0.03
N ASP A 292 -15.29 22.87 -1.07
CA ASP A 292 -15.67 22.37 -2.39
C ASP A 292 -14.69 21.36 -3.01
N ALA A 293 -13.42 21.36 -2.54
CA ALA A 293 -12.38 20.46 -3.03
C ALA A 293 -12.23 19.21 -2.14
N ILE A 294 -12.60 19.27 -0.85
CA ILE A 294 -12.44 18.18 0.12
C ILE A 294 -13.77 17.85 0.77
N THR A 295 -14.33 16.72 0.39
CA THR A 295 -15.53 16.16 0.99
C THR A 295 -15.16 15.31 2.20
N LEU A 296 -15.87 15.52 3.32
CA LEU A 296 -15.75 14.70 4.53
C LEU A 296 -17.16 14.31 5.01
N LYS A 297 -17.47 13.01 4.96
CA LYS A 297 -18.76 12.47 5.40
C LYS A 297 -18.56 11.50 6.56
N LYS A 298 -19.17 11.77 7.70
CA LYS A 298 -19.10 10.90 8.87
C LYS A 298 -19.78 9.57 8.60
N MET A 299 -19.09 8.46 8.86
CA MET A 299 -19.55 7.11 8.56
C MET A 299 -18.91 6.08 9.50
N PRO A 300 -19.62 5.02 9.90
CA PRO A 300 -19.04 3.94 10.69
C PRO A 300 -18.07 3.10 9.85
N ALA A 301 -16.97 2.68 10.47
CA ALA A 301 -16.04 1.71 9.91
C ALA A 301 -16.58 0.28 10.10
N ALA A 302 -16.40 -0.56 9.10
CA ALA A 302 -16.76 -1.98 9.19
C ALA A 302 -15.58 -2.80 9.74
N TYR A 303 -15.88 -3.84 10.49
CA TYR A 303 -14.92 -4.89 10.79
C TYR A 303 -14.74 -5.79 9.55
N LYS A 304 -13.56 -6.36 9.34
CA LYS A 304 -13.22 -7.16 8.15
C LYS A 304 -14.17 -8.34 7.92
N GLN A 305 -14.67 -8.97 8.98
CA GLN A 305 -15.63 -10.07 8.89
C GLN A 305 -17.04 -9.64 8.52
N GLU A 306 -17.38 -8.36 8.56
CA GLU A 306 -18.68 -7.83 8.11
C GLU A 306 -18.75 -7.66 6.60
N VAL A 307 -17.59 -7.65 5.92
CA VAL A 307 -17.49 -7.50 4.46
C VAL A 307 -18.04 -8.74 3.76
N LYS A 308 -18.90 -8.54 2.77
CA LYS A 308 -19.57 -9.62 2.03
C LYS A 308 -19.31 -9.52 0.53
N ILE A 309 -19.28 -10.66 -0.15
CA ILE A 309 -19.34 -10.71 -1.62
C ILE A 309 -20.66 -10.12 -2.07
N GLY A 310 -20.65 -9.29 -3.11
CA GLY A 310 -21.83 -8.65 -3.67
C GLY A 310 -21.69 -7.14 -3.83
N THR A 311 -22.81 -6.44 -3.91
CA THR A 311 -22.88 -5.01 -4.21
C THR A 311 -22.13 -4.16 -3.18
N ALA A 312 -21.39 -3.19 -3.68
CA ALA A 312 -20.68 -2.16 -2.95
C ALA A 312 -20.63 -0.89 -3.81
N THR A 313 -20.13 0.21 -3.27
CA THR A 313 -19.88 1.43 -4.02
C THR A 313 -18.46 1.95 -3.76
N ILE A 314 -17.95 2.78 -4.68
CA ILE A 314 -16.67 3.46 -4.57
C ILE A 314 -16.94 4.97 -4.54
N LEU A 315 -16.34 5.67 -3.57
CA LEU A 315 -16.35 7.13 -3.55
C LEU A 315 -15.06 7.63 -4.22
N CYS A 316 -15.18 8.40 -5.29
CA CYS A 316 -14.01 9.01 -5.94
C CYS A 316 -14.40 10.26 -6.71
N SER A 317 -13.40 11.08 -7.01
CA SER A 317 -13.54 12.26 -7.85
C SER A 317 -12.82 12.05 -9.17
N THR A 318 -13.51 12.31 -10.27
CA THR A 318 -12.97 12.26 -11.64
C THR A 318 -13.03 13.62 -12.34
N ASP A 319 -13.84 14.53 -11.83
CA ASP A 319 -14.12 15.85 -12.39
C ASP A 319 -13.99 17.00 -11.36
N GLY A 320 -13.51 16.70 -10.15
CA GLY A 320 -13.39 17.63 -9.04
C GLY A 320 -14.47 17.47 -7.97
N GLU A 321 -15.54 16.73 -8.27
CA GLU A 321 -16.60 16.39 -7.31
C GLU A 321 -16.50 14.93 -6.90
N VAL A 322 -16.69 14.64 -5.61
CA VAL A 322 -16.76 13.27 -5.11
C VAL A 322 -18.14 12.69 -5.41
N LYS A 323 -18.15 11.60 -6.17
CA LYS A 323 -19.37 10.85 -6.50
C LYS A 323 -19.27 9.41 -6.02
N GLU A 324 -20.44 8.78 -5.89
CA GLU A 324 -20.59 7.40 -5.49
C GLU A 324 -20.88 6.53 -6.72
N TYR A 325 -20.01 5.59 -7.02
CA TYR A 325 -20.10 4.73 -8.20
C TYR A 325 -20.30 3.27 -7.82
N GLY A 326 -21.14 2.57 -8.57
CA GLY A 326 -21.45 1.16 -8.35
C GLY A 326 -20.25 0.23 -8.56
N ALA A 327 -20.07 -0.69 -7.62
CA ALA A 327 -19.03 -1.72 -7.67
C ALA A 327 -19.53 -3.03 -7.05
N GLU A 328 -18.73 -4.08 -7.17
CA GLU A 328 -19.02 -5.39 -6.60
C GLU A 328 -17.79 -6.03 -5.98
N ILE A 329 -17.91 -6.51 -4.76
CA ILE A 329 -16.89 -7.33 -4.10
C ILE A 329 -16.96 -8.75 -4.65
N ARG A 330 -15.88 -9.24 -5.27
CA ARG A 330 -15.81 -10.54 -5.95
C ARG A 330 -15.12 -11.61 -5.12
N LYS A 331 -14.18 -11.24 -4.28
CA LYS A 331 -13.41 -12.14 -3.45
C LYS A 331 -12.97 -11.43 -2.17
N ILE A 332 -12.90 -12.18 -1.09
CA ILE A 332 -12.46 -11.71 0.23
C ILE A 332 -11.39 -12.66 0.75
N ASP A 333 -10.35 -12.09 1.35
CA ASP A 333 -9.29 -12.81 2.03
C ASP A 333 -9.07 -12.16 3.42
N LEU A 334 -9.55 -12.82 4.46
CA LEU A 334 -9.57 -12.28 5.83
C LEU A 334 -8.22 -12.38 6.55
N ASN A 335 -7.28 -13.17 6.01
CA ASN A 335 -6.02 -13.51 6.69
C ASN A 335 -4.79 -12.72 6.21
N HIS A 336 -4.87 -12.02 5.10
CA HIS A 336 -3.73 -11.26 4.59
C HIS A 336 -3.67 -9.85 5.17
N GLU A 337 -3.39 -9.76 6.49
CA GLU A 337 -3.31 -8.46 7.18
C GLU A 337 -2.16 -7.59 6.68
N ASP A 338 -1.00 -8.20 6.37
CA ASP A 338 0.18 -7.48 5.89
C ASP A 338 0.12 -7.10 4.42
N THR A 339 -0.95 -7.47 3.71
CA THR A 339 -1.10 -7.17 2.30
C THR A 339 -2.25 -6.20 2.06
N ASN A 340 -2.02 -5.24 1.19
CA ASN A 340 -3.03 -4.32 0.69
C ASN A 340 -3.92 -4.97 -0.42
N LYS A 341 -4.18 -6.28 -0.30
CA LYS A 341 -4.95 -7.11 -1.23
C LYS A 341 -6.02 -7.94 -0.50
N SER A 342 -6.72 -7.31 0.44
CA SER A 342 -7.70 -7.96 1.31
C SER A 342 -8.95 -8.46 0.58
N PHE A 343 -9.35 -7.75 -0.47
CA PHE A 343 -10.49 -8.16 -1.30
C PHE A 343 -10.28 -7.78 -2.76
N VAL A 344 -11.04 -8.42 -3.65
CA VAL A 344 -11.11 -8.07 -5.07
C VAL A 344 -12.40 -7.31 -5.30
N ILE A 345 -12.30 -6.15 -5.95
CA ILE A 345 -13.40 -5.28 -6.32
C ILE A 345 -13.50 -5.15 -7.83
N LYS A 346 -14.71 -5.08 -8.36
CA LYS A 346 -15.00 -4.82 -9.77
C LYS A 346 -15.91 -3.61 -9.89
N VAL A 347 -15.52 -2.62 -10.68
CA VAL A 347 -16.36 -1.49 -11.06
C VAL A 347 -17.47 -1.99 -11.99
N THR A 348 -18.71 -1.65 -11.65
CA THR A 348 -19.91 -2.00 -12.44
C THR A 348 -20.63 -0.75 -12.95
N ASP A 349 -20.26 0.41 -12.45
CA ASP A 349 -20.84 1.69 -12.83
C ASP A 349 -20.48 2.07 -14.25
N LYS A 350 -21.49 2.41 -15.06
CA LYS A 350 -21.29 2.74 -16.47
C LYS A 350 -20.63 4.11 -16.65
N GLU A 351 -20.99 5.11 -15.83
CA GLU A 351 -20.42 6.45 -15.91
C GLU A 351 -18.93 6.41 -15.61
N LEU A 352 -18.53 5.72 -14.52
CA LEU A 352 -17.12 5.58 -14.17
C LEU A 352 -16.35 4.79 -15.26
N LEU A 353 -16.89 3.69 -15.77
CA LEU A 353 -16.27 2.91 -16.84
C LEU A 353 -16.13 3.71 -18.15
N GLU A 354 -17.12 4.53 -18.50
CA GLU A 354 -17.06 5.41 -19.67
C GLU A 354 -16.03 6.53 -19.47
N ALA A 355 -15.92 7.09 -18.26
CA ALA A 355 -14.97 8.16 -17.95
C ALA A 355 -13.53 7.67 -17.89
N THR A 356 -13.27 6.58 -17.17
CA THR A 356 -11.91 6.14 -16.80
C THR A 356 -11.47 4.82 -17.46
N GLY A 357 -12.39 4.02 -17.99
CA GLY A 357 -12.13 2.66 -18.45
C GLY A 357 -12.02 1.64 -17.30
N GLY A 358 -12.16 2.07 -16.04
CA GLY A 358 -12.08 1.27 -14.85
C GLY A 358 -11.32 1.95 -13.71
N ILE A 359 -10.58 1.18 -12.92
CA ILE A 359 -9.70 1.70 -11.87
C ILE A 359 -8.42 2.20 -12.54
N VAL A 360 -8.08 3.48 -12.35
CA VAL A 360 -6.89 4.12 -12.92
C VAL A 360 -5.98 4.63 -11.82
N GLN A 361 -4.72 4.92 -12.13
CA GLN A 361 -3.79 5.56 -11.20
C GLN A 361 -4.36 6.91 -10.75
N GLY A 362 -4.27 7.19 -9.46
CA GLY A 362 -4.94 8.32 -8.81
C GLY A 362 -6.23 7.96 -8.09
N LEU A 363 -6.92 6.85 -8.46
CA LEU A 363 -8.07 6.33 -7.71
C LEU A 363 -7.66 5.43 -6.53
N SER A 364 -6.38 5.14 -6.35
CA SER A 364 -5.87 4.47 -5.14
C SER A 364 -6.21 5.27 -3.90
N GLY A 365 -6.80 4.63 -2.89
CA GLY A 365 -7.33 5.28 -1.70
C GLY A 365 -8.83 5.58 -1.77
N SER A 366 -9.48 5.43 -2.93
CA SER A 366 -10.94 5.62 -3.04
C SER A 366 -11.69 4.74 -2.05
N PRO A 367 -12.48 5.32 -1.13
CA PRO A 367 -13.23 4.57 -0.15
C PRO A 367 -14.22 3.60 -0.80
N VAL A 368 -14.32 2.41 -0.23
CA VAL A 368 -15.29 1.39 -0.63
C VAL A 368 -16.34 1.26 0.46
N ILE A 369 -17.61 1.40 0.07
CA ILE A 369 -18.75 1.44 0.97
C ILE A 369 -19.62 0.21 0.73
N GLN A 370 -20.07 -0.42 1.80
CA GLN A 370 -21.04 -1.52 1.78
C GLN A 370 -21.96 -1.41 2.99
N ASN A 371 -23.29 -1.53 2.76
CA ASN A 371 -24.31 -1.47 3.82
C ASN A 371 -24.20 -0.22 4.73
N GLY A 372 -23.84 0.94 4.15
CA GLY A 372 -23.71 2.20 4.90
C GLY A 372 -22.45 2.33 5.77
N LYS A 373 -21.50 1.40 5.67
CA LYS A 373 -20.21 1.43 6.36
C LYS A 373 -19.06 1.50 5.35
N ILE A 374 -17.97 2.18 5.71
CA ILE A 374 -16.72 2.05 4.96
C ILE A 374 -16.09 0.70 5.28
N ILE A 375 -15.86 -0.11 4.25
CA ILE A 375 -15.23 -1.44 4.37
C ILE A 375 -13.74 -1.42 4.04
N GLY A 376 -13.27 -0.39 3.34
CA GLY A 376 -11.88 -0.31 2.93
C GLY A 376 -11.64 0.73 1.86
N ALA A 377 -10.54 0.58 1.14
CA ALA A 377 -10.14 1.45 0.04
C ALA A 377 -9.63 0.65 -1.16
N VAL A 378 -9.80 1.19 -2.36
CA VAL A 378 -9.18 0.68 -3.59
C VAL A 378 -7.68 0.84 -3.50
N THR A 379 -6.90 -0.17 -3.93
CA THR A 379 -5.43 -0.11 -3.89
C THR A 379 -4.79 -0.24 -5.27
N HIS A 380 -4.87 -1.40 -5.89
CA HIS A 380 -4.19 -1.70 -7.15
C HIS A 380 -5.18 -2.16 -8.22
N VAL A 381 -5.01 -1.68 -9.44
CA VAL A 381 -5.75 -2.16 -10.61
C VAL A 381 -5.13 -3.44 -11.18
N PHE A 382 -5.94 -4.28 -11.80
CA PHE A 382 -5.43 -5.42 -12.56
C PHE A 382 -4.96 -4.99 -13.95
N VAL A 383 -3.72 -5.30 -14.27
CA VAL A 383 -3.13 -4.94 -15.58
C VAL A 383 -3.93 -5.53 -16.76
N GLN A 384 -4.51 -6.72 -16.60
CA GLN A 384 -5.26 -7.42 -17.67
C GLN A 384 -6.75 -7.06 -17.70
N ASP A 385 -7.28 -6.42 -16.65
CA ASP A 385 -8.69 -6.01 -16.55
C ASP A 385 -8.82 -4.75 -15.70
N ALA A 386 -8.79 -3.59 -16.34
CA ALA A 386 -8.86 -2.30 -15.65
C ALA A 386 -10.18 -2.10 -14.87
N SER A 387 -11.25 -2.85 -15.20
CA SER A 387 -12.50 -2.79 -14.43
C SER A 387 -12.40 -3.43 -13.05
N SER A 388 -11.32 -4.19 -12.78
CA SER A 388 -11.12 -4.94 -11.54
C SER A 388 -9.83 -4.55 -10.85
N GLY A 389 -9.79 -4.71 -9.53
CA GLY A 389 -8.62 -4.41 -8.74
C GLY A 389 -8.68 -5.01 -7.33
N TYR A 390 -7.68 -4.69 -6.54
CA TYR A 390 -7.62 -5.03 -5.13
C TYR A 390 -8.12 -3.88 -4.26
N GLY A 391 -8.55 -4.21 -3.04
CA GLY A 391 -8.78 -3.28 -1.96
C GLY A 391 -8.19 -3.78 -0.65
N ILE A 392 -7.94 -2.84 0.26
CA ILE A 392 -7.50 -3.05 1.63
C ILE A 392 -8.69 -2.86 2.58
N PHE A 393 -8.81 -3.67 3.65
CA PHE A 393 -9.79 -3.41 4.69
C PHE A 393 -9.49 -2.09 5.42
N ILE A 394 -10.55 -1.36 5.76
CA ILE A 394 -10.42 -0.14 6.56
C ILE A 394 -9.78 -0.42 7.93
N GLU A 395 -10.10 -1.57 8.53
CA GLU A 395 -9.52 -2.03 9.79
C GLU A 395 -7.98 -2.11 9.73
N ASN A 396 -7.40 -2.56 8.59
CA ASN A 396 -5.95 -2.62 8.42
C ASN A 396 -5.33 -1.21 8.29
N MET A 397 -6.04 -0.26 7.69
CA MET A 397 -5.59 1.13 7.62
C MET A 397 -5.65 1.82 8.99
N LEU A 398 -6.75 1.64 9.72
CA LEU A 398 -6.94 2.20 11.07
C LEU A 398 -5.93 1.66 12.08
N LYS A 399 -5.64 0.35 12.05
CA LYS A 399 -4.56 -0.24 12.88
C LYS A 399 -3.19 0.39 12.63
N ASN A 400 -2.89 0.81 11.38
CA ASN A 400 -1.65 1.53 11.10
C ASN A 400 -1.68 2.95 11.69
N THR A 401 -2.80 3.66 11.61
CA THR A 401 -2.95 4.98 12.25
C THR A 401 -2.72 4.86 13.76
N GLU A 402 -3.36 3.90 14.43
CA GLU A 402 -3.20 3.67 15.87
C GLU A 402 -1.77 3.29 16.30
N ARG A 403 -0.98 2.69 15.40
CA ARG A 403 0.43 2.35 15.68
C ARG A 403 1.38 3.52 15.48
N LEU A 404 0.99 4.51 14.71
CA LEU A 404 1.83 5.64 14.33
C LEU A 404 1.60 6.86 15.24
N PHE A 405 0.37 7.01 15.73
CA PHE A 405 -0.10 8.14 16.52
C PHE A 405 -0.75 7.66 17.83
#